data_0b9fda04962e22fd17929dc027dde57e
#
_entry.id   0b9fda04962e22fd17929dc027dde57e
#
_cell.length_a   1.000
_cell.length_b   1.000
_cell.length_c   1.000
_cell.angle_alpha   90.00
_cell.angle_beta   90.00
_cell.angle_gamma   90.00
#
_symmetry.space_group_name_H-M   'P 1'
#
loop_
_entity.id
_entity.type
_entity.pdbx_description
1 polymer ?
#
loop_
_entity_poly.entity_id
_entity_poly.type
_entity_poly.pdbx_seq_one_letter_code
_entity_poly.pdbx_strand_id
1 'polypeptide(L)'
;QINDNWICFGALSLSLGPLNLQTDAPTNINWQASGLRLDDPVKISATHIHIGNRFAFSYRDAEPWQPDPITNFNNTTIAAGLAALTEQAHDMAPAEGLATFIFPNSSLTTALPSATTEIAKIKSFVGAGHSNAEDILEPVTALIGLGPGLTPSGDDFLGGIMIALNLLEEVEKCRVLASAVENAGDGRGDLGCRAG
;
A
#
# COMPACT_ATOMS: atom_id res chain seq x y z
N GLN A 1 -1.69 15.12 -7.66
CA GLN A 1 -0.85 14.20 -8.43
C GLN A 1 0.23 15.01 -9.15
N ILE A 2 1.48 14.59 -9.10
CA ILE A 2 2.60 15.26 -9.76
C ILE A 2 3.35 14.18 -10.56
N ASN A 3 3.32 14.27 -11.89
CA ASN A 3 3.98 13.29 -12.78
C ASN A 3 3.69 11.83 -12.35
N ASP A 4 2.41 11.50 -12.22
CA ASP A 4 1.89 10.19 -11.78
C ASP A 4 2.23 9.77 -10.33
N ASN A 5 2.87 10.64 -9.56
CA ASN A 5 3.10 10.41 -8.14
C ASN A 5 2.04 11.12 -7.28
N TRP A 6 1.58 10.45 -6.24
CA TRP A 6 0.68 11.02 -5.26
C TRP A 6 1.47 11.60 -4.10
N ILE A 7 1.17 12.84 -3.72
CA ILE A 7 1.72 13.49 -2.53
C ILE A 7 0.56 14.14 -1.79
N CYS A 8 0.45 13.85 -0.51
CA CYS A 8 -0.53 14.46 0.39
C CYS A 8 0.09 15.67 1.10
N PHE A 9 -0.62 16.80 1.08
CA PHE A 9 -0.29 17.97 1.87
C PHE A 9 -1.29 18.10 3.01
N GLY A 10 -0.80 18.32 4.21
CA GLY A 10 -1.69 18.51 5.37
C GLY A 10 -1.03 19.26 6.50
N ALA A 11 -1.81 19.59 7.52
CA ALA A 11 -1.31 20.15 8.76
C ALA A 11 -0.40 19.15 9.50
N LEU A 12 0.26 19.60 10.57
CA LEU A 12 1.12 18.75 11.42
C LEU A 12 0.41 17.53 12.02
N SER A 13 -0.92 17.49 12.00
CA SER A 13 -1.71 16.32 12.41
C SER A 13 -1.80 15.21 11.34
N LEU A 14 -1.34 15.47 10.11
CA LEU A 14 -1.22 14.43 9.10
C LEU A 14 -0.20 13.38 9.58
N SER A 15 -0.49 12.11 9.39
CA SER A 15 0.45 11.05 9.76
C SER A 15 1.78 11.20 9.00
N LEU A 16 2.87 10.84 9.65
CA LEU A 16 4.17 10.73 8.98
C LEU A 16 4.15 9.57 7.98
N GLY A 17 4.81 9.75 6.85
CA GLY A 17 4.88 8.72 5.82
C GLY A 17 5.54 9.21 4.53
N PRO A 18 5.92 8.30 3.63
CA PRO A 18 6.73 8.64 2.45
C PRO A 18 6.01 9.51 1.42
N LEU A 19 4.68 9.57 1.48
CA LEU A 19 3.85 10.35 0.54
C LEU A 19 3.25 11.60 1.19
N ASN A 20 3.57 11.88 2.46
CA ASN A 20 2.95 12.93 3.24
C ASN A 20 3.92 14.09 3.47
N LEU A 21 3.46 15.30 3.15
CA LEU A 21 4.13 16.55 3.48
C LEU A 21 3.31 17.25 4.57
N GLN A 22 3.83 17.21 5.80
CA GLN A 22 3.28 18.01 6.88
C GLN A 22 3.67 19.47 6.69
N THR A 23 2.73 20.36 6.92
CA THR A 23 2.95 21.80 6.82
C THR A 23 2.50 22.49 8.10
N ASP A 24 3.02 23.67 8.36
CA ASP A 24 2.57 24.58 9.43
C ASP A 24 1.25 25.28 9.12
N ALA A 25 0.60 24.85 8.04
CA ALA A 25 -0.72 25.37 7.65
C ALA A 25 -1.74 25.15 8.78
N PRO A 26 -2.62 26.12 9.02
CA PRO A 26 -3.67 25.97 10.02
C PRO A 26 -4.54 24.74 9.79
N THR A 27 -4.87 24.01 10.85
CA THR A 27 -5.69 22.78 10.76
C THR A 27 -7.12 23.02 10.26
N ASN A 28 -7.58 24.27 10.31
CA ASN A 28 -8.92 24.67 9.89
C ASN A 28 -8.98 25.23 8.45
N ILE A 29 -7.91 25.06 7.66
CA ILE A 29 -7.96 25.47 6.25
C ILE A 29 -9.06 24.69 5.53
N ASN A 30 -9.98 25.44 4.94
CA ASN A 30 -10.93 24.88 3.99
C ASN A 30 -10.28 24.81 2.59
N TRP A 31 -9.70 23.67 2.27
CA TRP A 31 -9.03 23.45 0.98
C TRP A 31 -9.98 23.58 -0.21
N GLN A 32 -11.27 23.23 -0.04
CA GLN A 32 -12.28 23.39 -1.09
C GLN A 32 -12.58 24.87 -1.38
N ALA A 33 -12.59 25.69 -0.34
CA ALA A 33 -12.78 27.14 -0.49
C ALA A 33 -11.50 27.88 -0.92
N SER A 34 -10.35 27.22 -0.93
CA SER A 34 -9.06 27.81 -1.31
C SER A 34 -9.00 28.27 -2.77
N GLY A 35 -9.92 27.76 -3.60
CA GLY A 35 -9.99 28.03 -5.03
C GLY A 35 -8.95 27.24 -5.85
N LEU A 36 -8.30 26.25 -5.26
CA LEU A 36 -7.55 25.25 -6.01
C LEU A 36 -8.48 24.49 -6.95
N ARG A 37 -7.99 24.20 -8.13
CA ARG A 37 -8.71 23.43 -9.14
C ARG A 37 -7.89 22.21 -9.53
N LEU A 38 -8.59 21.20 -10.00
CA LEU A 38 -7.95 20.11 -10.71
C LEU A 38 -7.14 20.72 -11.88
N ASP A 39 -5.96 20.20 -12.14
CA ASP A 39 -5.03 20.65 -13.17
C ASP A 39 -4.37 22.01 -12.92
N ASP A 40 -4.52 22.64 -11.75
CA ASP A 40 -3.68 23.75 -11.38
C ASP A 40 -2.20 23.37 -11.47
N PRO A 41 -1.34 24.16 -12.12
CA PRO A 41 0.05 23.80 -12.33
C PRO A 41 0.81 23.71 -11.01
N VAL A 42 1.59 22.66 -10.84
CA VAL A 42 2.51 22.50 -9.72
C VAL A 42 3.94 22.77 -10.22
N LYS A 43 4.65 23.68 -9.54
CA LYS A 43 6.05 23.99 -9.83
C LYS A 43 6.89 23.66 -8.62
N ILE A 44 7.89 22.81 -8.80
CA ILE A 44 8.86 22.44 -7.77
C ILE A 44 10.18 23.11 -8.12
N SER A 45 10.73 23.85 -7.18
CA SER A 45 12.05 24.49 -7.27
C SER A 45 13.00 23.83 -6.24
N ALA A 46 14.20 24.32 -6.09
CA ALA A 46 15.13 23.82 -5.08
C ALA A 46 14.69 24.04 -3.61
N THR A 47 13.71 24.90 -3.36
CA THR A 47 13.32 25.29 -1.99
C THR A 47 11.82 25.44 -1.80
N HIS A 48 11.03 25.42 -2.87
CA HIS A 48 9.59 25.67 -2.77
C HIS A 48 8.78 24.79 -3.71
N ILE A 49 7.57 24.46 -3.27
CA ILE A 49 6.51 23.87 -4.08
C ILE A 49 5.43 24.95 -4.23
N HIS A 50 5.12 25.32 -5.47
CA HIS A 50 4.03 26.22 -5.79
C HIS A 50 2.87 25.45 -6.39
N ILE A 51 1.64 25.68 -5.91
CA ILE A 51 0.43 25.09 -6.46
C ILE A 51 -0.46 26.22 -7.00
N GLY A 52 -0.63 26.24 -8.30
CA GLY A 52 -1.24 27.36 -8.98
C GLY A 52 -0.50 28.67 -8.66
N ASN A 53 -1.27 29.74 -8.53
CA ASN A 53 -0.75 31.06 -8.07
C ASN A 53 -1.16 31.35 -6.61
N ARG A 54 -1.59 30.33 -5.86
CA ARG A 54 -2.26 30.51 -4.56
C ARG A 54 -1.46 30.03 -3.38
N PHE A 55 -0.72 28.94 -3.55
CA PHE A 55 0.04 28.32 -2.47
C PHE A 55 1.51 28.22 -2.82
N ALA A 56 2.33 28.53 -1.84
CA ALA A 56 3.77 28.32 -1.87
C ALA A 56 4.18 27.69 -0.54
N PHE A 57 4.78 26.51 -0.61
CA PHE A 57 5.32 25.81 0.55
C PHE A 57 6.83 25.83 0.46
N SER A 58 7.51 26.39 1.47
CA SER A 58 8.95 26.26 1.61
C SER A 58 9.29 24.93 2.25
N TYR A 59 10.22 24.20 1.68
CA TYR A 59 10.79 23.00 2.29
C TYR A 59 12.29 23.13 2.56
N ARG A 60 12.78 24.37 2.65
CA ARG A 60 14.20 24.63 2.95
C ARG A 60 14.64 24.03 4.27
N ASP A 61 13.77 24.12 5.28
CA ASP A 61 14.02 23.67 6.64
C ASP A 61 13.19 22.43 6.98
N ALA A 62 12.67 21.72 5.95
CA ALA A 62 11.88 20.53 6.16
C ALA A 62 12.78 19.37 6.63
N GLU A 63 12.31 18.65 7.62
CA GLU A 63 12.94 17.41 8.07
C GLU A 63 12.47 16.24 7.21
N PRO A 64 13.39 15.51 6.55
CA PRO A 64 13.00 14.32 5.79
C PRO A 64 12.54 13.22 6.76
N TRP A 65 11.32 12.71 6.53
CA TRP A 65 10.86 11.54 7.26
C TRP A 65 11.65 10.30 6.82
N GLN A 66 12.04 9.52 7.79
CA GLN A 66 12.61 8.19 7.58
C GLN A 66 11.92 7.23 8.54
N PRO A 67 11.58 6.00 8.11
CA PRO A 67 11.06 5.00 9.02
C PRO A 67 12.11 4.67 10.08
N ASP A 68 11.64 4.39 11.29
CA ASP A 68 12.52 3.88 12.33
C ASP A 68 13.19 2.58 11.84
N PRO A 69 14.51 2.43 12.07
CA PRO A 69 15.18 1.20 11.66
C PRO A 69 14.60 0.02 12.44
N ILE A 70 14.26 -1.05 11.72
CA ILE A 70 13.79 -2.28 12.35
C ILE A 70 14.98 -2.93 13.06
N THR A 71 14.96 -2.91 14.37
CA THR A 71 15.97 -3.55 15.23
C THR A 71 15.47 -4.88 15.76
N ASN A 72 16.38 -5.82 16.02
CA ASN A 72 16.06 -7.13 16.59
C ASN A 72 15.09 -7.98 15.73
N PHE A 73 15.20 -7.85 14.40
CA PHE A 73 14.41 -8.62 13.48
C PHE A 73 14.99 -10.04 13.33
N ASN A 74 14.27 -11.03 13.84
CA ASN A 74 14.61 -12.45 13.73
C ASN A 74 13.33 -13.30 13.83
N ASN A 75 13.43 -14.57 13.47
CA ASN A 75 12.29 -15.48 13.44
C ASN A 75 11.55 -15.59 14.78
N THR A 76 12.26 -15.49 15.90
CA THR A 76 11.63 -15.57 17.24
C THR A 76 10.81 -14.31 17.53
N THR A 77 11.35 -13.12 17.24
CA THR A 77 10.62 -11.86 17.45
C THR A 77 9.45 -11.71 16.50
N ILE A 78 9.59 -12.18 15.25
CA ILE A 78 8.48 -12.20 14.28
C ILE A 78 7.37 -13.11 14.77
N ALA A 79 7.70 -14.34 15.17
CA ALA A 79 6.69 -15.31 15.66
C ALA A 79 5.96 -14.80 16.91
N ALA A 80 6.68 -14.20 17.84
CA ALA A 80 6.09 -13.59 19.03
C ALA A 80 5.18 -12.39 18.67
N GLY A 81 5.62 -11.54 17.75
CA GLY A 81 4.83 -10.40 17.26
C GLY A 81 3.56 -10.82 16.54
N LEU A 82 3.62 -11.85 15.69
CA LEU A 82 2.46 -12.40 15.01
C LEU A 82 1.46 -13.02 16.00
N ALA A 83 1.94 -13.74 17.03
CA ALA A 83 1.08 -14.29 18.07
C ALA A 83 0.37 -13.18 18.83
N ALA A 84 1.10 -12.14 19.26
CA ALA A 84 0.53 -11.00 19.96
C ALA A 84 -0.47 -10.21 19.07
N LEU A 85 -0.16 -10.03 17.79
CA LEU A 85 -1.06 -9.39 16.83
C LEU A 85 -2.36 -10.20 16.69
N THR A 86 -2.27 -11.52 16.54
CA THR A 86 -3.43 -12.39 16.39
C THR A 86 -4.32 -12.33 17.63
N GLU A 87 -3.74 -12.27 18.83
CA GLU A 87 -4.46 -12.17 20.08
C GLU A 87 -5.13 -10.81 20.27
N GLN A 88 -4.40 -9.72 20.05
CA GLN A 88 -4.88 -8.38 20.33
C GLN A 88 -5.77 -7.79 19.22
N ALA A 89 -5.53 -8.13 17.98
CA ALA A 89 -6.27 -7.58 16.84
C ALA A 89 -7.55 -8.38 16.52
N HIS A 90 -7.81 -9.49 17.21
CA HIS A 90 -8.98 -10.31 16.95
C HIS A 90 -10.30 -9.52 17.00
N ASP A 91 -10.45 -8.65 18.00
CA ASP A 91 -11.65 -7.83 18.18
C ASP A 91 -11.65 -6.55 17.32
N MET A 92 -10.52 -6.24 16.71
CA MET A 92 -10.32 -5.06 15.85
C MET A 92 -10.37 -5.40 14.37
N ALA A 93 -10.41 -6.69 14.01
CA ALA A 93 -10.41 -7.11 12.61
C ALA A 93 -11.64 -6.55 11.89
N PRO A 94 -11.45 -5.91 10.72
CA PRO A 94 -12.57 -5.41 9.93
C PRO A 94 -13.46 -6.59 9.48
N ALA A 95 -14.76 -6.35 9.40
CA ALA A 95 -15.73 -7.34 8.94
C ALA A 95 -15.63 -7.65 7.44
N GLU A 96 -14.79 -6.92 6.72
CA GLU A 96 -14.65 -6.99 5.27
C GLU A 96 -13.21 -7.30 4.86
N GLY A 97 -13.02 -7.70 3.61
CA GLY A 97 -11.72 -7.93 3.01
C GLY A 97 -11.09 -9.27 3.39
N LEU A 98 -9.74 -9.28 3.44
CA LEU A 98 -8.97 -10.52 3.63
C LEU A 98 -8.65 -10.83 5.11
N ALA A 99 -9.11 -10.03 6.05
CA ALA A 99 -8.86 -10.26 7.50
C ALA A 99 -9.32 -11.63 7.99
N THR A 100 -10.38 -12.20 7.39
CA THR A 100 -10.88 -13.53 7.71
C THR A 100 -9.87 -14.67 7.50
N PHE A 101 -8.86 -14.45 6.65
CA PHE A 101 -7.78 -15.44 6.45
C PHE A 101 -6.74 -15.43 7.58
N ILE A 102 -6.68 -14.32 8.34
CA ILE A 102 -5.82 -14.19 9.52
C ILE A 102 -6.56 -14.62 10.79
N PHE A 103 -7.86 -14.35 10.84
CA PHE A 103 -8.73 -14.62 12.01
C PHE A 103 -9.85 -15.63 11.67
N PRO A 104 -9.52 -16.90 11.46
CA PRO A 104 -10.47 -17.90 10.93
C PRO A 104 -11.68 -18.17 11.85
N ASN A 105 -11.57 -17.82 13.12
CA ASN A 105 -12.65 -18.02 14.11
C ASN A 105 -13.52 -16.77 14.30
N SER A 106 -13.26 -15.70 13.57
CA SER A 106 -14.13 -14.53 13.59
C SER A 106 -15.45 -14.89 12.90
N SER A 107 -16.57 -14.39 13.44
CA SER A 107 -17.90 -14.50 12.80
C SER A 107 -18.00 -13.69 11.49
N LEU A 108 -16.87 -13.31 10.91
CA LEU A 108 -16.78 -12.57 9.68
C LEU A 108 -17.14 -13.49 8.51
N THR A 109 -18.37 -13.39 8.04
CA THR A 109 -18.92 -14.24 6.97
C THR A 109 -18.60 -13.76 5.56
N THR A 110 -17.94 -12.65 5.43
CA THR A 110 -17.61 -11.98 4.14
C THR A 110 -16.17 -12.22 3.68
N ALA A 111 -15.64 -13.43 3.90
CA ALA A 111 -14.47 -13.84 3.15
C ALA A 111 -14.81 -13.73 1.65
N LEU A 112 -13.91 -13.11 0.88
CA LEU A 112 -14.02 -13.11 -0.57
C LEU A 112 -13.74 -14.53 -1.06
N PRO A 113 -14.77 -15.36 -1.39
CA PRO A 113 -14.56 -16.77 -1.71
C PRO A 113 -13.62 -16.97 -2.90
N SER A 114 -13.65 -16.00 -3.84
CA SER A 114 -12.75 -15.95 -4.99
C SER A 114 -11.28 -15.81 -4.63
N ALA A 115 -10.96 -15.27 -3.45
CA ALA A 115 -9.58 -15.09 -3.00
C ALA A 115 -8.96 -16.34 -2.36
N THR A 116 -9.78 -17.28 -1.89
CA THR A 116 -9.29 -18.43 -1.13
C THR A 116 -8.26 -19.25 -1.89
N THR A 117 -8.59 -19.61 -3.12
CA THR A 117 -7.72 -20.42 -3.99
C THR A 117 -6.46 -19.62 -4.34
N GLU A 118 -6.60 -18.34 -4.66
CA GLU A 118 -5.49 -17.51 -5.11
C GLU A 118 -4.52 -17.23 -3.96
N ILE A 119 -5.03 -16.97 -2.76
CA ILE A 119 -4.20 -16.85 -1.55
C ILE A 119 -3.45 -18.14 -1.25
N ALA A 120 -4.09 -19.31 -1.43
CA ALA A 120 -3.43 -20.59 -1.25
C ALA A 120 -2.28 -20.81 -2.26
N LYS A 121 -2.46 -20.39 -3.53
CA LYS A 121 -1.39 -20.44 -4.53
C LYS A 121 -0.23 -19.52 -4.14
N ILE A 122 -0.50 -18.28 -3.70
CA ILE A 122 0.53 -17.34 -3.24
C ILE A 122 1.25 -17.88 -1.99
N LYS A 123 0.53 -18.45 -1.03
CA LYS A 123 1.15 -19.10 0.14
C LYS A 123 2.07 -20.26 -0.28
N SER A 124 1.65 -21.06 -1.25
CA SER A 124 2.48 -22.15 -1.79
C SER A 124 3.76 -21.61 -2.43
N PHE A 125 3.64 -20.54 -3.22
CA PHE A 125 4.79 -19.85 -3.81
C PHE A 125 5.77 -19.35 -2.73
N VAL A 126 5.29 -18.68 -1.69
CA VAL A 126 6.15 -18.18 -0.61
C VAL A 126 6.88 -19.33 0.10
N GLY A 127 6.21 -20.45 0.29
CA GLY A 127 6.79 -21.66 0.92
C GLY A 127 7.70 -22.49 0.04
N ALA A 128 7.66 -22.30 -1.30
CA ALA A 128 8.45 -23.10 -2.24
C ALA A 128 9.91 -22.61 -2.34
N GLY A 129 10.80 -23.53 -2.71
CA GLY A 129 12.22 -23.21 -2.91
C GLY A 129 12.52 -22.48 -4.23
N HIS A 130 11.72 -22.75 -5.28
CA HIS A 130 11.87 -22.15 -6.61
C HIS A 130 10.51 -21.95 -7.23
N SER A 131 10.28 -20.81 -7.88
CA SER A 131 9.04 -20.49 -8.60
C SER A 131 9.31 -19.43 -9.66
N ASN A 132 8.56 -19.47 -10.75
CA ASN A 132 8.62 -18.49 -11.82
C ASN A 132 7.46 -17.48 -11.71
N ALA A 133 7.64 -16.29 -12.30
CA ALA A 133 6.60 -15.27 -12.30
C ALA A 133 5.31 -15.72 -13.04
N GLU A 134 5.44 -16.58 -14.05
CA GLU A 134 4.31 -17.13 -14.80
C GLU A 134 3.40 -17.99 -13.92
N ASP A 135 3.96 -18.73 -12.94
CA ASP A 135 3.21 -19.62 -12.05
C ASP A 135 2.28 -18.86 -11.09
N ILE A 136 2.59 -17.60 -10.82
CA ILE A 136 1.83 -16.74 -9.91
C ILE A 136 1.12 -15.59 -10.59
N LEU A 137 1.25 -15.41 -11.90
CA LEU A 137 0.64 -14.29 -12.62
C LEU A 137 -0.90 -14.32 -12.51
N GLU A 138 -1.50 -15.48 -12.70
CA GLU A 138 -2.97 -15.64 -12.58
C GLU A 138 -3.48 -15.28 -11.18
N PRO A 139 -2.95 -15.87 -10.07
CA PRO A 139 -3.39 -15.51 -8.73
C PRO A 139 -3.11 -14.04 -8.37
N VAL A 140 -2.01 -13.46 -8.80
CA VAL A 140 -1.71 -12.04 -8.60
C VAL A 140 -2.74 -11.18 -9.33
N THR A 141 -3.01 -11.46 -10.61
CA THR A 141 -4.00 -10.73 -11.42
C THR A 141 -5.39 -10.78 -10.78
N ALA A 142 -5.78 -11.91 -10.20
CA ALA A 142 -7.07 -12.06 -9.54
C ALA A 142 -7.16 -11.29 -8.20
N LEU A 143 -6.04 -11.07 -7.53
CA LEU A 143 -5.99 -10.33 -6.26
C LEU A 143 -5.90 -8.83 -6.44
N ILE A 144 -5.24 -8.32 -7.48
CA ILE A 144 -5.12 -6.89 -7.75
C ILE A 144 -6.51 -6.25 -7.87
N GLY A 145 -6.74 -5.19 -7.09
CA GLY A 145 -8.01 -4.46 -7.05
C GLY A 145 -9.15 -5.23 -6.40
N LEU A 146 -8.89 -6.35 -5.73
CA LEU A 146 -9.89 -7.14 -5.03
C LEU A 146 -10.20 -6.54 -3.65
N GLY A 147 -11.44 -6.19 -3.42
CA GLY A 147 -11.92 -5.63 -2.15
C GLY A 147 -12.40 -4.19 -2.30
N PRO A 148 -13.15 -3.70 -1.30
CA PRO A 148 -13.68 -2.34 -1.31
C PRO A 148 -12.60 -1.30 -0.97
N GLY A 149 -12.85 -0.05 -1.36
CA GLY A 149 -12.05 1.11 -0.97
C GLY A 149 -11.00 1.55 -1.98
N LEU A 150 -10.24 2.57 -1.59
CA LEU A 150 -9.15 3.15 -2.40
C LEU A 150 -7.88 2.30 -2.38
N THR A 151 -7.69 1.50 -1.34
CA THR A 151 -6.64 0.50 -1.20
C THR A 151 -7.31 -0.87 -1.07
N PRO A 152 -7.57 -1.55 -2.19
CA PRO A 152 -8.20 -2.87 -2.17
C PRO A 152 -7.41 -3.87 -1.33
N SER A 153 -8.11 -4.71 -0.58
CA SER A 153 -7.46 -5.68 0.33
C SER A 153 -6.48 -6.61 -0.36
N GLY A 154 -6.70 -6.89 -1.64
CA GLY A 154 -5.79 -7.71 -2.45
C GLY A 154 -4.45 -7.00 -2.71
N ASP A 155 -4.49 -5.69 -2.97
CA ASP A 155 -3.29 -4.87 -3.18
C ASP A 155 -2.49 -4.76 -1.88
N ASP A 156 -3.17 -4.51 -0.76
CA ASP A 156 -2.54 -4.48 0.57
C ASP A 156 -1.92 -5.83 0.94
N PHE A 157 -2.58 -6.94 0.60
CA PHE A 157 -2.06 -8.29 0.83
C PHE A 157 -0.78 -8.55 0.03
N LEU A 158 -0.77 -8.25 -1.28
CA LEU A 158 0.40 -8.42 -2.13
C LEU A 158 1.55 -7.51 -1.71
N GLY A 159 1.26 -6.24 -1.40
CA GLY A 159 2.23 -5.29 -0.87
C GLY A 159 2.84 -5.75 0.45
N GLY A 160 2.01 -6.25 1.37
CA GLY A 160 2.47 -6.81 2.64
C GLY A 160 3.40 -8.00 2.47
N ILE A 161 3.12 -8.91 1.52
CA ILE A 161 4.03 -10.03 1.22
C ILE A 161 5.37 -9.53 0.66
N MET A 162 5.35 -8.56 -0.26
CA MET A 162 6.60 -8.01 -0.80
C MET A 162 7.47 -7.38 0.29
N ILE A 163 6.85 -6.63 1.21
CA ILE A 163 7.56 -6.07 2.38
C ILE A 163 8.14 -7.18 3.24
N ALA A 164 7.35 -8.22 3.55
CA ALA A 164 7.81 -9.33 4.38
C ALA A 164 8.96 -10.10 3.72
N LEU A 165 8.86 -10.41 2.43
CA LEU A 165 9.92 -11.09 1.68
C LEU A 165 11.21 -10.28 1.65
N ASN A 166 11.12 -8.96 1.48
CA ASN A 166 12.28 -8.08 1.50
C ASN A 166 12.94 -8.06 2.89
N LEU A 167 12.15 -7.97 3.96
CA LEU A 167 12.64 -8.00 5.34
C LEU A 167 13.28 -9.35 5.72
N LEU A 168 12.80 -10.44 5.14
CA LEU A 168 13.33 -11.79 5.34
C LEU A 168 14.52 -12.11 4.42
N GLU A 169 14.98 -11.12 3.64
CA GLU A 169 16.06 -11.27 2.66
C GLU A 169 15.79 -12.29 1.54
N GLU A 170 14.49 -12.62 1.33
CA GLU A 170 14.02 -13.50 0.26
C GLU A 170 13.94 -12.74 -1.08
N VAL A 171 15.07 -12.14 -1.49
CA VAL A 171 15.15 -11.16 -2.59
C VAL A 171 14.63 -11.72 -3.90
N GLU A 172 14.91 -12.99 -4.20
CA GLU A 172 14.46 -13.59 -5.47
C GLU A 172 12.94 -13.75 -5.52
N LYS A 173 12.32 -14.23 -4.43
CA LYS A 173 10.86 -14.33 -4.35
C LYS A 173 10.21 -12.96 -4.42
N CYS A 174 10.80 -11.97 -3.75
CA CYS A 174 10.32 -10.58 -3.82
C CYS A 174 10.34 -10.06 -5.25
N ARG A 175 11.42 -10.29 -6.01
CA ARG A 175 11.54 -9.88 -7.42
C ARG A 175 10.53 -10.59 -8.32
N VAL A 176 10.35 -11.90 -8.14
CA VAL A 176 9.36 -12.68 -8.91
C VAL A 176 7.96 -12.16 -8.68
N LEU A 177 7.60 -11.89 -7.41
CA LEU A 177 6.27 -11.35 -7.07
C LEU A 177 6.08 -9.93 -7.64
N ALA A 178 7.08 -9.06 -7.51
CA ALA A 178 7.03 -7.70 -8.07
C ALA A 178 6.83 -7.73 -9.59
N SER A 179 7.57 -8.57 -10.30
CA SER A 179 7.42 -8.74 -11.75
C SER A 179 6.01 -9.23 -12.13
N ALA A 180 5.43 -10.15 -11.36
CA ALA A 180 4.06 -10.61 -11.59
C ALA A 180 3.03 -9.49 -11.36
N VAL A 181 3.23 -8.65 -10.35
CA VAL A 181 2.37 -7.49 -10.06
C VAL A 181 2.46 -6.46 -11.19
N GLU A 182 3.65 -6.13 -11.68
CA GLU A 182 3.86 -5.22 -12.79
C GLU A 182 3.16 -5.73 -14.07
N ASN A 183 3.38 -6.98 -14.44
CA ASN A 183 2.76 -7.60 -15.61
C ASN A 183 1.23 -7.65 -15.50
N ALA A 184 0.69 -7.91 -14.32
CA ALA A 184 -0.75 -7.90 -14.09
C ALA A 184 -1.35 -6.49 -14.16
N GLY A 185 -0.60 -5.47 -13.73
CA GLY A 185 -0.97 -4.05 -13.81
C GLY A 185 -1.05 -3.56 -15.27
N ASP A 186 -0.05 -3.87 -16.06
CA ASP A 186 0.01 -3.50 -17.49
C ASP A 186 -1.12 -4.14 -18.30
N GLY A 187 -1.45 -5.40 -18.02
CA GLY A 187 -2.55 -6.10 -18.67
C GLY A 187 -3.94 -5.50 -18.38
N ARG A 188 -4.13 -4.83 -17.25
CA ARG A 188 -5.38 -4.13 -16.93
C ARG A 188 -5.50 -2.76 -17.60
N GLY A 189 -4.38 -2.09 -17.84
CA GLY A 189 -4.35 -0.83 -18.59
C GLY A 189 -4.92 -0.99 -20.01
N ASP A 190 -4.70 -2.14 -20.61
CA ASP A 190 -5.20 -2.45 -21.97
C ASP A 190 -6.70 -2.81 -22.01
N LEU A 191 -7.28 -3.28 -20.89
CA LEU A 191 -8.70 -3.59 -20.77
C LEU A 191 -9.57 -2.35 -20.47
N GLY A 192 -8.98 -1.32 -19.86
CA GLY A 192 -9.66 -0.05 -19.53
C GLY A 192 -9.91 0.87 -20.73
N CYS A 193 -9.20 0.69 -21.84
CA CYS A 193 -9.34 1.51 -23.05
C CYS A 193 -10.34 0.97 -24.09
N ARG A 194 -11.05 -0.14 -23.80
CA ARG A 194 -11.99 -0.76 -24.78
C ARG A 194 -13.46 -0.64 -24.43
N ALA A 195 -13.85 0.21 -23.51
CA ALA A 195 -15.27 0.44 -23.20
C ALA A 195 -15.56 1.94 -23.13
N GLY A 196 -15.85 2.55 -24.28
CA GLY A 196 -16.33 3.90 -24.36
C GLY A 196 -16.75 4.26 -25.77
#